data_8a781120bcc99bf1992a857ed30988cd
#
_entry.id   8a781120bcc99bf1992a857ed30988cd
#
_cell.length_a   1.000
_cell.length_b   1.000
_cell.length_c   1.000
_cell.angle_alpha   90.00
_cell.angle_beta   90.00
_cell.angle_gamma   90.00
#
_symmetry.space_group_name_H-M   'P 1'
#
loop_
_entity.id
_entity.type
_entity.pdbx_description
1 polymer ?
#
loop_
_entity_poly.entity_id
_entity_poly.type
_entity_poly.pdbx_seq_one_letter_code
_entity_poly.pdbx_strand_id
1 'polypeptide(L)'
;MLARALLREPELLVLDEPAQGVDHLGEAELYGLIGKIRDQRGCGVLMVSHDLHVVMAATDRVLCLNRHLCCEGEPQEVTRHPEYLRLFGMEAGSRLAVYSHHHDHVHGLSGNVETTEFKQAP
;
A
#
# COMPACT_ATOMS: atom_id res chain seq x y z
N MET A 1 -20.79 -3.96 -4.29
CA MET A 1 -20.38 -4.85 -3.18
C MET A 1 -19.85 -4.11 -1.96
N LEU A 2 -18.90 -3.19 -2.10
CA LEU A 2 -18.32 -2.41 -1.00
C LEU A 2 -19.39 -1.65 -0.18
N ALA A 3 -20.31 -0.93 -0.85
CA ALA A 3 -21.38 -0.20 -0.18
C ALA A 3 -22.25 -1.07 0.74
N ARG A 4 -22.55 -2.29 0.31
CA ARG A 4 -23.34 -3.24 1.11
C ARG A 4 -22.59 -3.71 2.37
N ALA A 5 -21.28 -3.93 2.27
CA ALA A 5 -20.46 -4.31 3.41
C ALA A 5 -20.40 -3.19 4.46
N LEU A 6 -20.41 -1.92 4.01
CA LEU A 6 -20.33 -0.75 4.87
C LEU A 6 -21.63 -0.41 5.62
N LEU A 7 -22.78 -0.91 5.17
CA LEU A 7 -24.06 -0.67 5.83
C LEU A 7 -24.13 -1.25 7.26
N ARG A 8 -23.29 -2.23 7.57
CA ARG A 8 -23.24 -2.87 8.90
C ARG A 8 -22.26 -2.24 9.87
N GLU A 9 -21.59 -1.16 9.47
CA GLU A 9 -20.55 -0.49 10.26
C GLU A 9 -19.51 -1.48 10.85
N PRO A 10 -18.82 -2.27 10.01
CA PRO A 10 -17.96 -3.33 10.48
C PRO A 10 -16.70 -2.78 11.19
N GLU A 11 -16.24 -3.47 12.20
CA GLU A 11 -14.93 -3.21 12.82
C GLU A 11 -13.78 -3.72 11.93
N LEU A 12 -14.02 -4.74 11.11
CA LEU A 12 -13.11 -5.29 10.13
C LEU A 12 -13.80 -5.43 8.78
N LEU A 13 -13.24 -4.79 7.75
CA LEU A 13 -13.68 -4.91 6.37
C LEU A 13 -12.76 -5.91 5.65
N VAL A 14 -13.34 -6.99 5.13
CA VAL A 14 -12.61 -8.01 4.35
C VAL A 14 -12.98 -7.87 2.88
N LEU A 15 -11.99 -7.64 2.04
CA LEU A 15 -12.13 -7.43 0.60
C LEU A 15 -11.28 -8.44 -0.18
N ASP A 16 -11.93 -9.19 -1.07
CA ASP A 16 -11.29 -10.14 -1.97
C ASP A 16 -11.30 -9.57 -3.39
N GLU A 17 -10.11 -9.29 -3.94
CA GLU A 17 -9.90 -8.70 -5.27
C GLU A 17 -10.86 -7.54 -5.58
N PRO A 18 -10.91 -6.48 -4.75
CA PRO A 18 -11.97 -5.46 -4.84
C PRO A 18 -11.93 -4.64 -6.13
N ALA A 19 -10.78 -4.55 -6.81
CA ALA A 19 -10.61 -3.83 -8.06
C ALA A 19 -10.67 -4.72 -9.31
N GLN A 20 -11.03 -5.98 -9.17
CA GLN A 20 -11.11 -6.88 -10.33
C GLN A 20 -12.09 -6.35 -11.38
N GLY A 21 -11.62 -6.17 -12.61
CA GLY A 21 -12.41 -5.67 -13.73
C GLY A 21 -12.59 -4.15 -13.78
N VAL A 22 -11.90 -3.41 -12.91
CA VAL A 22 -11.86 -1.94 -12.91
C VAL A 22 -10.63 -1.48 -13.70
N ASP A 23 -10.73 -0.36 -14.43
CA ASP A 23 -9.59 0.25 -15.10
C ASP A 23 -8.61 0.89 -14.09
N HIS A 24 -7.40 1.21 -14.53
CA HIS A 24 -6.36 1.75 -13.65
C HIS A 24 -6.74 3.04 -12.93
N LEU A 25 -7.53 3.91 -13.57
CA LEU A 25 -7.98 5.15 -12.94
C LEU A 25 -9.00 4.87 -11.85
N GLY A 26 -10.00 4.06 -12.16
CA GLY A 26 -11.02 3.63 -11.20
C GLY A 26 -10.45 2.78 -10.06
N GLU A 27 -9.41 2.00 -10.33
CA GLU A 27 -8.68 1.24 -9.32
C GLU A 27 -8.03 2.17 -8.28
N ALA A 28 -7.29 3.19 -8.71
CA ALA A 28 -6.68 4.16 -7.82
C ALA A 28 -7.72 4.90 -6.97
N GLU A 29 -8.85 5.29 -7.57
CA GLU A 29 -9.97 5.91 -6.87
C GLU A 29 -10.59 4.98 -5.82
N LEU A 30 -10.77 3.70 -6.15
CA LEU A 30 -11.32 2.69 -5.24
C LEU A 30 -10.43 2.49 -4.02
N TYR A 31 -9.11 2.35 -4.20
CA TYR A 31 -8.18 2.19 -3.08
C TYR A 31 -8.07 3.46 -2.24
N GLY A 32 -8.11 4.64 -2.86
CA GLY A 32 -8.22 5.91 -2.17
C GLY A 32 -9.48 6.01 -1.30
N LEU A 33 -10.61 5.53 -1.81
CA LEU A 33 -11.87 5.47 -1.08
C LEU A 33 -11.80 4.50 0.11
N ILE A 34 -11.23 3.31 -0.08
CA ILE A 34 -11.04 2.33 0.99
C ILE A 34 -10.17 2.91 2.12
N GLY A 35 -9.09 3.60 1.79
CA GLY A 35 -8.24 4.28 2.76
C GLY A 35 -9.00 5.35 3.55
N LYS A 36 -9.79 6.18 2.89
CA LYS A 36 -10.64 7.19 3.55
C LYS A 36 -11.67 6.57 4.49
N ILE A 37 -12.31 5.47 4.08
CA ILE A 37 -13.28 4.75 4.90
C ILE A 37 -12.60 4.20 6.16
N ARG A 38 -11.43 3.57 6.01
CA ARG A 38 -10.63 3.09 7.14
C ARG A 38 -10.36 4.20 8.14
N ASP A 39 -9.87 5.35 7.67
CA ASP A 39 -9.48 6.46 8.53
C ASP A 39 -10.67 7.14 9.20
N GLN A 40 -11.79 7.32 8.48
CA GLN A 40 -12.98 7.97 9.00
C GLN A 40 -13.77 7.10 9.98
N ARG A 41 -13.79 5.78 9.75
CA ARG A 41 -14.56 4.84 10.58
C ARG A 41 -13.72 4.13 11.64
N GLY A 42 -12.39 4.21 11.55
CA GLY A 42 -11.48 3.50 12.45
C GLY A 42 -11.58 1.98 12.34
N CYS A 43 -12.03 1.45 11.19
CA CYS A 43 -12.12 0.01 10.98
C CYS A 43 -10.82 -0.56 10.42
N GLY A 44 -10.53 -1.82 10.76
CA GLY A 44 -9.47 -2.57 10.09
C GLY A 44 -9.87 -2.93 8.66
N VAL A 45 -8.89 -3.04 7.76
CA VAL A 45 -9.12 -3.52 6.38
C VAL A 45 -8.17 -4.69 6.11
N LEU A 46 -8.73 -5.84 5.79
CA LEU A 46 -8.02 -6.99 5.26
C LEU A 46 -8.36 -7.13 3.78
N MET A 47 -7.35 -7.01 2.93
CA MET A 47 -7.52 -7.06 1.49
C MET A 47 -6.71 -8.21 0.89
N VAL A 48 -7.34 -8.99 0.01
CA VAL A 48 -6.67 -10.00 -0.80
C VAL A 48 -6.53 -9.46 -2.21
N SER A 49 -5.31 -9.45 -2.73
CA SER A 49 -5.02 -9.04 -4.11
C SER A 49 -3.78 -9.76 -4.64
N HIS A 50 -3.73 -9.97 -5.95
CA HIS A 50 -2.55 -10.42 -6.66
C HIS A 50 -1.80 -9.25 -7.36
N ASP A 51 -2.34 -8.04 -7.31
CA ASP A 51 -1.66 -6.86 -7.83
C ASP A 51 -0.66 -6.32 -6.80
N LEU A 52 0.61 -6.65 -7.02
CA LEU A 52 1.70 -6.28 -6.11
C LEU A 52 1.90 -4.77 -6.00
N HIS A 53 1.63 -4.00 -7.08
CA HIS A 53 1.78 -2.55 -7.04
C HIS A 53 0.79 -1.92 -6.06
N VAL A 54 -0.45 -2.37 -6.11
CA VAL A 54 -1.50 -1.91 -5.22
C VAL A 54 -1.21 -2.33 -3.78
N VAL A 55 -0.89 -3.60 -3.57
CA VAL A 55 -0.58 -4.10 -2.23
C VAL A 55 0.53 -3.29 -1.58
N MET A 56 1.63 -3.04 -2.30
CA MET A 56 2.78 -2.31 -1.75
C MET A 56 2.52 -0.81 -1.56
N ALA A 57 1.64 -0.20 -2.37
CA ALA A 57 1.34 1.23 -2.29
C ALA A 57 0.25 1.59 -1.28
N ALA A 58 -0.72 0.69 -1.07
CA ALA A 58 -1.96 1.00 -0.35
C ALA A 58 -2.08 0.35 1.04
N THR A 59 -1.10 -0.46 1.46
CA THR A 59 -1.19 -1.23 2.70
C THR A 59 -0.13 -0.85 3.72
N ASP A 60 -0.48 -0.99 5.00
CA ASP A 60 0.45 -0.78 6.12
C ASP A 60 1.23 -2.06 6.43
N ARG A 61 0.65 -3.22 6.18
CA ARG A 61 1.24 -4.53 6.43
C ARG A 61 0.86 -5.52 5.35
N VAL A 62 1.80 -6.35 4.95
CA VAL A 62 1.65 -7.37 3.92
C VAL A 62 1.84 -8.75 4.52
N LEU A 63 0.97 -9.68 4.13
CA LEU A 63 1.06 -11.10 4.41
C LEU A 63 1.21 -11.85 3.07
N CYS A 64 2.32 -12.54 2.87
CA CYS A 64 2.55 -13.33 1.67
C CYS A 64 2.14 -14.78 1.88
N LEU A 65 1.19 -15.24 1.10
CA LEU A 65 0.64 -16.59 1.18
C LEU A 65 1.02 -17.42 -0.04
N ASN A 66 1.58 -18.59 0.20
CA ASN A 66 1.77 -19.66 -0.77
C ASN A 66 1.53 -21.00 -0.09
N ARG A 67 0.26 -21.40 0.09
CA ARG A 67 -0.20 -22.53 0.89
C ARG A 67 0.09 -22.41 2.39
N HIS A 68 1.04 -21.60 2.78
CA HIS A 68 1.39 -21.20 4.15
C HIS A 68 1.81 -19.74 4.15
N LEU A 69 1.93 -19.14 5.33
CA LEU A 69 2.47 -17.80 5.50
C LEU A 69 3.99 -17.84 5.24
N CYS A 70 4.44 -17.26 4.13
CA CYS A 70 5.84 -17.26 3.71
C CYS A 70 6.63 -16.11 4.30
N CYS A 71 6.04 -14.93 4.35
CA CYS A 71 6.62 -13.72 4.92
C CYS A 71 5.54 -12.73 5.31
N GLU A 72 5.86 -11.85 6.24
CA GLU A 72 4.99 -10.77 6.67
C GLU A 72 5.82 -9.57 7.11
N GLY A 73 5.26 -8.38 7.04
CA GLY A 73 5.91 -7.15 7.48
C GLY A 73 5.39 -5.91 6.77
N GLU A 74 6.08 -4.80 6.97
CA GLU A 74 5.83 -3.60 6.17
C GLU A 74 6.19 -3.85 4.70
N PRO A 75 5.54 -3.17 3.74
CA PRO A 75 5.77 -3.40 2.31
C PRO A 75 7.25 -3.37 1.91
N GLN A 76 8.02 -2.42 2.44
CA GLN A 76 9.45 -2.29 2.13
C GLN A 76 10.31 -3.44 2.68
N GLU A 77 9.94 -4.00 3.82
CA GLU A 77 10.62 -5.16 4.42
C GLU A 77 10.32 -6.42 3.63
N VAL A 78 9.04 -6.60 3.28
CA VAL A 78 8.58 -7.77 2.52
C VAL A 78 9.23 -7.85 1.14
N THR A 79 9.41 -6.73 0.43
CA THR A 79 10.07 -6.71 -0.89
C THR A 79 11.53 -7.16 -0.85
N ARG A 80 12.18 -7.12 0.29
CA ARG A 80 13.56 -7.57 0.51
C ARG A 80 13.64 -8.98 1.07
N HIS A 81 12.51 -9.57 1.45
CA HIS A 81 12.48 -10.89 2.07
C HIS A 81 12.84 -11.99 1.04
N PRO A 82 13.73 -12.95 1.37
CA PRO A 82 14.16 -14.00 0.44
C PRO A 82 13.00 -14.82 -0.15
N GLU A 83 11.98 -15.14 0.65
CA GLU A 83 10.80 -15.87 0.18
C GLU A 83 9.97 -15.06 -0.81
N TYR A 84 9.83 -13.74 -0.60
CA TYR A 84 9.16 -12.87 -1.56
C TYR A 84 9.90 -12.84 -2.91
N LEU A 85 11.21 -12.67 -2.88
CA LEU A 85 12.06 -12.67 -4.08
C LEU A 85 12.01 -14.01 -4.81
N ARG A 86 11.93 -15.10 -4.08
CA ARG A 86 11.78 -16.46 -4.65
C ARG A 86 10.44 -16.63 -5.35
N LEU A 87 9.33 -16.11 -4.78
CA LEU A 87 7.99 -16.26 -5.33
C LEU A 87 7.71 -15.35 -6.53
N PHE A 88 8.18 -14.09 -6.45
CA PHE A 88 7.82 -13.05 -7.41
C PHE A 88 8.98 -12.59 -8.30
N GLY A 89 10.20 -13.10 -8.03
CA GLY A 89 11.41 -12.81 -8.79
C GLY A 89 12.03 -11.44 -8.52
N MET A 90 13.27 -11.27 -8.93
CA MET A 90 14.04 -10.03 -8.72
C MET A 90 13.48 -8.83 -9.50
N GLU A 91 12.80 -9.06 -10.62
CA GLU A 91 12.22 -7.99 -11.44
C GLU A 91 11.07 -7.26 -10.72
N ALA A 92 10.27 -7.97 -9.95
CA ALA A 92 9.20 -7.37 -9.15
C ALA A 92 9.78 -6.49 -8.03
N GLY A 93 10.85 -6.93 -7.36
CA GLY A 93 11.53 -6.16 -6.33
C GLY A 93 12.15 -4.86 -6.85
N SER A 94 12.76 -4.86 -8.03
CA SER A 94 13.38 -3.67 -8.61
C SER A 94 12.36 -2.66 -9.14
N ARG A 95 11.24 -3.10 -9.69
CA ARG A 95 10.15 -2.23 -10.16
C ARG A 95 9.41 -1.56 -9.00
N LEU A 96 9.29 -2.22 -7.85
CA LEU A 96 8.64 -1.70 -6.66
C LEU A 96 9.55 -0.73 -5.87
N ALA A 97 10.86 -0.89 -5.96
CA ALA A 97 11.82 0.03 -5.33
C ALA A 97 11.81 1.46 -5.90
N VAL A 98 11.26 1.64 -7.10
CA VAL A 98 11.10 2.97 -7.74
C VAL A 98 9.96 3.78 -7.10
N TYR A 99 9.07 3.14 -6.33
CA TYR A 99 7.92 3.80 -5.69
C TYR A 99 8.13 4.18 -4.23
N SER A 100 9.36 4.14 -3.73
CA SER A 100 9.64 4.74 -2.43
C SER A 100 9.55 6.27 -2.54
N HIS A 101 8.41 6.83 -2.20
CA HIS A 101 8.28 8.26 -1.96
C HIS A 101 9.22 8.64 -0.81
N HIS A 102 10.36 9.20 -1.14
CA HIS A 102 11.14 10.00 -0.19
C HIS A 102 10.33 11.27 0.09
N HIS A 103 9.67 11.30 1.21
CA HIS A 103 9.16 12.54 1.77
C HIS A 103 10.32 13.28 2.44
N ASP A 104 11.16 13.95 1.63
CA ASP A 104 12.23 14.83 2.11
C ASP A 104 11.69 16.22 2.49
N HIS A 105 10.56 16.29 3.19
CA HIS A 105 10.11 17.55 3.73
C HIS A 105 9.82 17.41 5.23
N VAL A 106 10.52 18.21 5.99
CA VAL A 106 10.27 18.40 7.41
C VAL A 106 9.20 19.49 7.55
N HIS A 107 8.04 19.13 8.12
CA HIS A 107 7.03 20.11 8.47
C HIS A 107 7.50 20.88 9.71
N GLY A 108 7.92 22.15 9.52
CA GLY A 108 8.11 23.07 10.63
C GLY A 108 6.78 23.39 11.31
N LEU A 109 6.82 23.70 12.59
CA LEU A 109 5.66 24.04 13.44
C LEU A 109 4.84 25.27 12.95
N SER A 110 5.28 25.98 11.90
CA SER A 110 4.64 27.15 11.30
C SER A 110 3.99 26.92 9.94
N GLY A 111 3.94 25.66 9.43
CA GLY A 111 3.22 25.33 8.20
C GLY A 111 3.86 25.77 6.89
N ASN A 112 5.09 26.29 6.90
CA ASN A 112 5.83 26.64 5.68
C ASN A 112 6.74 25.51 5.22
N VAL A 113 6.75 25.24 3.91
CA VAL A 113 7.64 24.29 3.25
C VAL A 113 8.98 24.97 2.99
N GLU A 114 10.03 24.59 3.70
CA GLU A 114 11.40 24.99 3.37
C GLU A 114 12.05 23.92 2.49
N THR A 115 12.32 24.28 1.24
CA THR A 115 13.16 23.50 0.33
C THR A 115 14.62 23.84 0.63
N THR A 116 15.36 22.90 1.19
CA THR A 116 16.82 23.00 1.30
C THR A 116 17.45 22.71 -0.06
N GLU A 117 17.89 23.74 -0.77
CA GLU A 117 18.78 23.59 -1.93
C GLU A 117 20.13 23.05 -1.45
N PHE A 118 20.44 21.81 -1.84
CA PHE A 118 21.80 21.29 -1.75
C PHE A 118 22.68 21.99 -2.80
N LYS A 119 23.49 22.94 -2.35
CA LYS A 119 24.54 23.55 -3.12
C LYS A 119 25.62 22.48 -3.36
N GLN A 120 25.75 22.02 -4.60
CA GLN A 120 26.87 21.18 -5.01
C GLN A 120 28.15 21.99 -4.80
N ALA A 121 29.04 21.48 -3.96
CA ALA A 121 30.41 21.95 -3.87
C ALA A 121 31.23 21.49 -5.10
N PRO A 122 32.16 22.29 -5.62
CA PRO A 122 32.96 21.94 -6.80
C PRO A 122 33.92 20.78 -6.57
#